data_f7527e2597239360852efce6274fdc6f
#
_entry.id   f7527e2597239360852efce6274fdc6f
#
_cell.length_a   1.000
_cell.length_b   1.000
_cell.length_c   1.000
_cell.angle_alpha   90.00
_cell.angle_beta   90.00
_cell.angle_gamma   90.00
#
_symmetry.space_group_name_H-M   'P 1'
#
loop_
_entity.id
_entity.type
_entity.pdbx_description
1 polymer ?
#
loop_
_entity_poly.entity_id
_entity_poly.type
_entity_poly.pdbx_seq_one_letter_code
_entity_poly.pdbx_strand_id
1 'polypeptide(L)'
;MPEKRKGRRPVGDAARPRVGISTCLLGENVRYNGGHARDRFLTDTFGQFVEWVPVCPEVECGLLVPREAMRLVGDPESPSLITIDTRVDHTRRMLRWARRRVRELESEDLVGFVFKSRSPSSGMERVKVYDGSGMPHKVGVGLWASTFMDHFPLLPVEDDGRLHDPELRENFIERIFCLRRYREAAGARRSRGALVDFHAAHKLQLMAHSPKILKEMGQLVAHAKEYDVRELFEKYEALLMSAMKLRSTPGKNANVLQHALGYFKKLLTPDEKREALEVIDEYRAGYTPLVVPATLVSHYVRKYGEPYLASQTYLSPHPVELKLRNHA
;
A
#
# COMPACT_ATOMS: atom_id res chain seq x y z
N MET A 1 0.10 33.97 30.93
CA MET A 1 -0.52 32.63 30.79
C MET A 1 -0.42 32.19 29.33
N PRO A 2 0.29 31.13 28.97
CA PRO A 2 0.39 30.69 27.59
C PRO A 2 -0.88 29.94 27.16
N GLU A 3 -1.50 30.39 26.09
CA GLU A 3 -2.62 29.72 25.42
C GLU A 3 -2.27 28.29 25.05
N LYS A 4 -3.04 27.35 25.56
CA LYS A 4 -2.99 25.94 25.17
C LYS A 4 -3.31 25.86 23.68
N ARG A 5 -2.32 25.48 22.83
CA ARG A 5 -2.54 25.05 21.45
C ARG A 5 -3.62 23.97 21.44
N LYS A 6 -4.78 24.30 20.91
CA LYS A 6 -5.84 23.32 20.62
C LYS A 6 -5.25 22.28 19.67
N GLY A 7 -5.05 21.07 20.19
CA GLY A 7 -4.65 19.93 19.38
C GLY A 7 -5.61 19.78 18.21
N ARG A 8 -5.05 19.53 17.00
CA ARG A 8 -5.85 19.09 15.87
C ARG A 8 -6.67 17.90 16.33
N ARG A 9 -8.00 17.97 16.11
CA ARG A 9 -8.88 16.82 16.34
C ARG A 9 -8.31 15.64 15.56
N PRO A 10 -8.31 14.41 16.14
CA PRO A 10 -8.02 13.22 15.37
C PRO A 10 -8.99 13.17 14.19
N VAL A 11 -8.51 12.67 13.05
CA VAL A 11 -9.28 12.42 11.83
C VAL A 11 -10.61 11.82 12.25
N GLY A 12 -11.72 12.50 11.88
CA GLY A 12 -13.05 12.15 12.32
C GLY A 12 -13.40 10.69 12.05
N ASP A 13 -14.45 10.19 12.70
CA ASP A 13 -15.09 8.87 12.76
C ASP A 13 -15.18 8.01 11.47
N ALA A 14 -14.32 8.21 10.48
CA ALA A 14 -14.14 7.29 9.37
C ALA A 14 -13.46 6.01 9.89
N ALA A 15 -14.13 4.88 9.76
CA ALA A 15 -13.59 3.58 10.15
C ALA A 15 -12.17 3.39 9.58
N ARG A 16 -11.24 2.92 10.42
CA ARG A 16 -9.85 2.68 10.01
C ARG A 16 -9.82 1.70 8.85
N PRO A 17 -8.91 1.87 7.85
CA PRO A 17 -8.74 0.89 6.78
C PRO A 17 -8.37 -0.48 7.34
N ARG A 18 -9.04 -1.54 6.88
CA ARG A 18 -8.78 -2.92 7.32
C ARG A 18 -7.67 -3.52 6.47
N VAL A 19 -6.63 -4.00 7.13
CA VAL A 19 -5.44 -4.56 6.48
C VAL A 19 -5.15 -5.95 7.03
N GLY A 20 -5.08 -6.93 6.15
CA GLY A 20 -4.68 -8.29 6.53
C GLY A 20 -3.21 -8.34 6.96
N ILE A 21 -2.89 -9.23 7.90
CA ILE A 21 -1.51 -9.37 8.38
C ILE A 21 -1.22 -10.79 8.84
N SER A 22 0.00 -11.26 8.59
CA SER A 22 0.48 -12.51 9.20
C SER A 22 0.53 -12.36 10.72
N THR A 23 -0.26 -13.13 11.45
CA THR A 23 -0.51 -13.03 12.89
C THR A 23 0.74 -12.94 13.76
N CYS A 24 1.81 -13.66 13.38
CA CYS A 24 3.09 -13.62 14.12
C CYS A 24 3.76 -12.24 14.12
N LEU A 25 3.45 -11.37 13.16
CA LEU A 25 3.97 -9.99 13.09
C LEU A 25 3.36 -9.06 14.15
N LEU A 26 2.20 -9.43 14.68
CA LEU A 26 1.55 -8.72 15.79
C LEU A 26 2.11 -9.10 17.16
N GLY A 27 2.99 -10.11 17.23
CA GLY A 27 3.59 -10.57 18.48
C GLY A 27 2.91 -11.80 19.07
N GLU A 28 2.00 -12.44 18.32
CA GLU A 28 1.36 -13.68 18.76
C GLU A 28 2.28 -14.90 18.56
N ASN A 29 2.30 -15.80 19.52
CA ASN A 29 3.16 -16.98 19.57
C ASN A 29 2.64 -18.13 18.71
N VAL A 30 2.53 -17.91 17.40
CA VAL A 30 1.96 -18.85 16.43
C VAL A 30 2.98 -19.47 15.47
N ARG A 31 4.27 -19.17 15.64
CA ARG A 31 5.33 -19.74 14.80
C ARG A 31 5.60 -21.19 15.16
N TYR A 32 6.26 -21.90 14.21
CA TYR A 32 6.59 -23.32 14.36
C TYR A 32 7.34 -23.65 15.68
N ASN A 33 8.18 -22.72 16.16
CA ASN A 33 8.96 -22.88 17.39
C ASN A 33 8.26 -22.35 18.66
N GLY A 34 6.98 -22.00 18.58
CA GLY A 34 6.23 -21.42 19.69
C GLY A 34 6.52 -19.95 19.98
N GLY A 35 7.29 -19.26 19.11
CA GLY A 35 7.60 -17.84 19.24
C GLY A 35 6.77 -16.96 18.31
N HIS A 36 7.16 -15.69 18.21
CA HIS A 36 6.57 -14.68 17.34
C HIS A 36 7.62 -13.99 16.46
N ALA A 37 7.19 -13.05 15.61
CA ALA A 37 8.06 -12.20 14.79
C ALA A 37 7.55 -10.75 14.82
N ARG A 38 7.24 -10.23 16.02
CA ARG A 38 6.65 -8.90 16.19
C ARG A 38 7.47 -7.84 15.45
N ASP A 39 6.78 -7.07 14.62
CA ASP A 39 7.33 -5.89 13.95
C ASP A 39 6.81 -4.62 14.65
N ARG A 40 7.75 -3.82 15.18
CA ARG A 40 7.39 -2.62 15.97
C ARG A 40 6.77 -1.52 15.11
N PHE A 41 7.20 -1.36 13.86
CA PHE A 41 6.59 -0.38 12.97
C PHE A 41 5.13 -0.72 12.71
N LEU A 42 4.85 -2.00 12.43
CA LEU A 42 3.48 -2.48 12.17
C LEU A 42 2.60 -2.38 13.43
N THR A 43 3.12 -2.77 14.60
CA THR A 43 2.31 -2.77 15.83
C THR A 43 2.18 -1.39 16.47
N ASP A 44 3.30 -0.65 16.60
CA ASP A 44 3.38 0.52 17.48
C ASP A 44 3.14 1.84 16.70
N THR A 45 3.38 1.84 15.38
CA THR A 45 3.24 3.03 14.54
C THR A 45 2.07 2.89 13.58
N PHE A 46 2.16 1.99 12.59
CA PHE A 46 1.13 1.87 11.55
C PHE A 46 -0.20 1.32 12.09
N GLY A 47 -0.16 0.43 13.08
CA GLY A 47 -1.34 -0.13 13.74
C GLY A 47 -2.25 0.90 14.43
N GLN A 48 -1.77 2.13 14.66
CA GLN A 48 -2.63 3.22 15.16
C GLN A 48 -3.60 3.76 14.10
N PHE A 49 -3.31 3.53 12.81
CA PHE A 49 -4.05 4.08 11.67
C PHE A 49 -4.85 3.05 10.88
N VAL A 50 -4.70 1.76 11.20
CA VAL A 50 -5.40 0.66 10.52
C VAL A 50 -6.06 -0.27 11.54
N GLU A 51 -7.00 -1.09 11.07
CA GLU A 51 -7.54 -2.24 11.79
C GLU A 51 -6.91 -3.50 11.20
N TRP A 52 -6.22 -4.26 12.05
CA TRP A 52 -5.57 -5.49 11.60
C TRP A 52 -6.54 -6.66 11.52
N VAL A 53 -6.50 -7.38 10.41
CA VAL A 53 -7.18 -8.67 10.23
C VAL A 53 -6.10 -9.77 10.23
N PRO A 54 -5.86 -10.41 11.39
CA PRO A 54 -4.80 -11.39 11.53
C PRO A 54 -5.13 -12.69 10.79
N VAL A 55 -4.11 -13.28 10.15
CA VAL A 55 -4.21 -14.58 9.48
C VAL A 55 -2.95 -15.39 9.76
N CYS A 56 -3.11 -16.58 10.32
CA CYS A 56 -2.02 -17.55 10.46
C CYS A 56 -2.36 -18.83 9.67
N PRO A 57 -1.81 -18.99 8.45
CA PRO A 57 -2.18 -20.12 7.58
C PRO A 57 -1.91 -21.48 8.20
N GLU A 58 -0.85 -21.60 8.98
CA GLU A 58 -0.49 -22.87 9.61
C GLU A 58 -1.47 -23.24 10.73
N VAL A 59 -1.76 -22.31 11.63
CA VAL A 59 -2.68 -22.57 12.75
C VAL A 59 -4.10 -22.73 12.25
N GLU A 60 -4.55 -21.85 11.36
CA GLU A 60 -5.92 -21.89 10.85
C GLU A 60 -6.20 -23.10 9.94
N CYS A 61 -5.17 -23.66 9.27
CA CYS A 61 -5.34 -24.95 8.60
C CYS A 61 -5.28 -26.16 9.56
N GLY A 62 -5.12 -25.92 10.88
CA GLY A 62 -5.17 -26.93 11.95
C GLY A 62 -3.82 -27.56 12.29
N LEU A 63 -2.70 -26.89 12.05
CA LEU A 63 -1.38 -27.31 12.55
C LEU A 63 -1.18 -26.78 13.98
N LEU A 64 -0.54 -27.56 14.82
CA LEU A 64 -0.29 -27.23 16.22
C LEU A 64 0.85 -26.21 16.40
N VAL A 65 0.97 -25.64 17.58
CA VAL A 65 2.10 -24.82 18.03
C VAL A 65 2.61 -25.41 19.36
N PRO A 66 3.91 -25.72 19.48
CA PRO A 66 4.93 -25.76 18.43
C PRO A 66 4.68 -26.87 17.39
N ARG A 67 5.35 -26.80 16.25
CA ARG A 67 5.28 -27.78 15.17
C ARG A 67 6.62 -27.93 14.46
N GLU A 68 6.77 -28.99 13.72
CA GLU A 68 7.92 -29.21 12.88
C GLU A 68 8.01 -28.10 11.80
N ALA A 69 9.24 -27.67 11.51
CA ALA A 69 9.48 -26.71 10.47
C ALA A 69 9.16 -27.30 9.08
N MET A 70 8.65 -26.45 8.18
CA MET A 70 8.26 -26.84 6.83
C MET A 70 9.08 -26.11 5.78
N ARG A 71 9.13 -26.70 4.58
CA ARG A 71 9.75 -26.10 3.39
C ARG A 71 8.97 -26.41 2.13
N LEU A 72 9.22 -25.60 1.07
CA LEU A 72 8.72 -25.89 -0.27
C LEU A 72 9.72 -26.78 -1.01
N VAL A 73 9.22 -27.77 -1.75
CA VAL A 73 10.03 -28.68 -2.56
C VAL A 73 9.39 -28.89 -3.93
N GLY A 74 10.22 -29.24 -4.91
CA GLY A 74 9.79 -29.61 -6.26
C GLY A 74 9.75 -28.44 -7.24
N ASP A 75 8.75 -28.39 -8.10
CA ASP A 75 8.58 -27.34 -9.10
C ASP A 75 8.18 -26.01 -8.45
N PRO A 76 8.90 -24.91 -8.69
CA PRO A 76 8.56 -23.58 -8.19
C PRO A 76 7.14 -23.09 -8.56
N GLU A 77 6.60 -23.49 -9.70
CA GLU A 77 5.26 -23.11 -10.15
C GLU A 77 4.14 -23.90 -9.42
N SER A 78 4.49 -25.09 -8.90
CA SER A 78 3.55 -25.96 -8.16
C SER A 78 4.24 -26.68 -7.00
N PRO A 79 4.82 -25.96 -6.03
CA PRO A 79 5.64 -26.56 -5.00
C PRO A 79 4.80 -27.33 -3.97
N SER A 80 5.38 -28.40 -3.43
CA SER A 80 4.83 -29.11 -2.28
C SER A 80 5.33 -28.52 -0.97
N LEU A 81 4.43 -28.38 0.02
CA LEU A 81 4.74 -27.95 1.38
C LEU A 81 4.92 -29.17 2.28
N ILE A 82 6.17 -29.48 2.64
CA ILE A 82 6.49 -30.64 3.46
C ILE A 82 7.21 -30.26 4.75
N THR A 83 7.06 -31.08 5.79
CA THR A 83 7.90 -31.01 7.00
C THR A 83 9.35 -31.39 6.65
N ILE A 84 10.33 -30.87 7.42
CA ILE A 84 11.75 -31.05 7.10
C ILE A 84 12.22 -32.47 7.44
N ASP A 85 11.87 -32.95 8.63
CA ASP A 85 12.37 -34.23 9.16
C ASP A 85 11.46 -35.39 8.79
N THR A 86 10.15 -35.29 9.13
CA THR A 86 9.18 -36.37 8.88
C THR A 86 8.65 -36.45 7.45
N ARG A 87 8.94 -35.46 6.61
CA ARG A 87 8.50 -35.40 5.20
C ARG A 87 6.99 -35.48 4.98
N VAL A 88 6.19 -35.16 5.98
CA VAL A 88 4.73 -35.12 5.87
C VAL A 88 4.32 -33.99 4.92
N ASP A 89 3.50 -34.31 3.91
CA ASP A 89 2.99 -33.37 2.92
C ASP A 89 1.72 -32.66 3.41
N HIS A 90 1.79 -31.36 3.61
CA HIS A 90 0.69 -30.49 4.01
C HIS A 90 0.09 -29.68 2.85
N THR A 91 0.54 -29.86 1.62
CA THR A 91 0.12 -29.06 0.45
C THR A 91 -1.38 -29.03 0.26
N ARG A 92 -2.00 -30.22 0.17
CA ARG A 92 -3.46 -30.32 -0.05
C ARG A 92 -4.26 -29.70 1.09
N ARG A 93 -3.82 -29.87 2.33
CA ARG A 93 -4.44 -29.31 3.53
C ARG A 93 -4.39 -27.78 3.50
N MET A 94 -3.22 -27.21 3.26
CA MET A 94 -2.98 -25.77 3.17
C MET A 94 -3.79 -25.12 2.04
N LEU A 95 -3.74 -25.69 0.83
CA LEU A 95 -4.48 -25.15 -0.32
C LEU A 95 -6.00 -25.22 -0.14
N ARG A 96 -6.53 -26.28 0.47
CA ARG A 96 -7.96 -26.39 0.78
C ARG A 96 -8.40 -25.30 1.75
N TRP A 97 -7.63 -25.07 2.80
CA TRP A 97 -7.88 -24.00 3.75
C TRP A 97 -7.76 -22.63 3.09
N ALA A 98 -6.68 -22.37 2.36
CA ALA A 98 -6.43 -21.10 1.71
C ALA A 98 -7.58 -20.67 0.77
N ARG A 99 -8.06 -21.60 -0.08
CA ARG A 99 -9.21 -21.34 -1.00
C ARG A 99 -10.50 -21.01 -0.27
N ARG A 100 -10.73 -21.55 0.92
CA ARG A 100 -11.88 -21.19 1.76
C ARG A 100 -11.65 -19.80 2.39
N ARG A 101 -10.47 -19.59 2.97
CA ARG A 101 -10.15 -18.37 3.72
C ARG A 101 -10.19 -17.11 2.86
N VAL A 102 -9.72 -17.15 1.61
CA VAL A 102 -9.81 -16.00 0.70
C VAL A 102 -11.26 -15.57 0.45
N ARG A 103 -12.21 -16.52 0.34
CA ARG A 103 -13.64 -16.20 0.18
C ARG A 103 -14.23 -15.57 1.45
N GLU A 104 -13.85 -16.05 2.63
CA GLU A 104 -14.24 -15.42 3.89
C GLU A 104 -13.74 -13.97 3.97
N LEU A 105 -12.52 -13.72 3.50
CA LEU A 105 -11.91 -12.39 3.50
C LEU A 105 -12.54 -11.41 2.50
N GLU A 106 -13.34 -11.85 1.54
CA GLU A 106 -14.10 -10.95 0.64
C GLU A 106 -15.02 -10.01 1.44
N SER A 107 -15.61 -10.49 2.54
CA SER A 107 -16.49 -9.70 3.40
C SER A 107 -15.77 -8.73 4.35
N GLU A 108 -14.44 -8.83 4.45
CA GLU A 108 -13.63 -8.03 5.37
C GLU A 108 -13.25 -6.64 4.83
N ASP A 109 -13.58 -6.32 3.58
CA ASP A 109 -13.23 -5.06 2.90
C ASP A 109 -11.75 -4.68 3.06
N LEU A 110 -10.85 -5.66 2.90
CA LEU A 110 -9.42 -5.44 3.03
C LEU A 110 -8.90 -4.47 1.97
N VAL A 111 -8.08 -3.51 2.37
CA VAL A 111 -7.38 -2.57 1.47
C VAL A 111 -5.89 -2.87 1.30
N GLY A 112 -5.39 -3.94 1.90
CA GLY A 112 -4.03 -4.43 1.75
C GLY A 112 -3.74 -5.65 2.61
N PHE A 113 -2.55 -6.26 2.41
CA PHE A 113 -2.08 -7.38 3.22
C PHE A 113 -0.57 -7.30 3.46
N VAL A 114 -0.14 -7.58 4.71
CA VAL A 114 1.27 -7.69 5.09
C VAL A 114 1.62 -9.15 5.38
N PHE A 115 2.43 -9.72 4.53
CA PHE A 115 2.89 -11.10 4.64
C PHE A 115 4.13 -11.25 5.53
N LYS A 116 4.32 -12.44 6.13
CA LYS A 116 5.60 -12.79 6.76
C LYS A 116 6.60 -13.22 5.69
N SER A 117 7.68 -12.47 5.56
CA SER A 117 8.75 -12.76 4.61
C SER A 117 9.37 -14.14 4.80
N ARG A 118 9.80 -14.77 3.71
CA ARG A 118 10.53 -16.06 3.66
C ARG A 118 9.77 -17.25 4.26
N SER A 119 8.49 -17.12 4.61
CA SER A 119 7.67 -18.24 5.08
C SER A 119 7.26 -19.12 3.90
N PRO A 120 7.33 -20.47 4.01
CA PRO A 120 6.89 -21.37 2.95
C PRO A 120 5.38 -21.34 2.71
N SER A 121 4.60 -20.79 3.65
CA SER A 121 3.17 -20.57 3.50
C SER A 121 2.85 -19.11 3.12
N SER A 122 3.48 -18.11 3.79
CA SER A 122 3.10 -16.69 3.71
C SER A 122 4.10 -15.81 2.95
N GLY A 123 5.25 -16.30 2.51
CA GLY A 123 6.22 -15.45 1.79
C GLY A 123 5.70 -15.07 0.40
N MET A 124 5.58 -13.79 0.12
CA MET A 124 5.02 -13.32 -1.16
C MET A 124 5.98 -13.45 -2.33
N GLU A 125 7.28 -13.52 -2.08
CA GLU A 125 8.32 -13.67 -3.12
C GLU A 125 9.60 -14.27 -2.55
N ARG A 126 10.47 -14.79 -3.42
CA ARG A 126 11.83 -15.27 -3.10
C ARG A 126 11.87 -16.30 -1.97
N VAL A 127 10.81 -17.07 -1.81
CA VAL A 127 10.77 -18.21 -0.88
C VAL A 127 11.66 -19.32 -1.43
N LYS A 128 12.40 -19.99 -0.54
CA LYS A 128 13.24 -21.12 -0.93
C LYS A 128 12.39 -22.31 -1.35
N VAL A 129 12.57 -22.79 -2.59
CA VAL A 129 12.07 -24.08 -3.08
C VAL A 129 13.28 -25.00 -3.25
N TYR A 130 13.21 -26.18 -2.66
CA TYR A 130 14.27 -27.17 -2.70
C TYR A 130 14.03 -28.14 -3.84
N ASP A 131 15.02 -28.31 -4.71
CA ASP A 131 14.98 -29.27 -5.82
C ASP A 131 15.21 -30.73 -5.35
N GLY A 132 15.22 -31.67 -6.32
CA GLY A 132 15.44 -33.09 -6.06
C GLY A 132 16.82 -33.44 -5.48
N SER A 133 17.80 -32.55 -5.63
CA SER A 133 19.12 -32.67 -5.03
C SER A 133 19.20 -32.08 -3.60
N GLY A 134 18.13 -31.41 -3.15
CA GLY A 134 18.08 -30.72 -1.86
C GLY A 134 18.68 -29.30 -1.88
N MET A 135 18.97 -28.75 -3.08
CA MET A 135 19.50 -27.39 -3.22
C MET A 135 18.35 -26.35 -3.18
N PRO A 136 18.48 -25.25 -2.40
CA PRO A 136 17.46 -24.22 -2.33
C PRO A 136 17.60 -23.16 -3.40
N HIS A 137 16.52 -22.87 -4.12
CA HIS A 137 16.38 -21.78 -5.08
C HIS A 137 15.40 -20.72 -4.53
N LYS A 138 15.77 -19.43 -4.55
CA LYS A 138 14.94 -18.32 -4.04
C LYS A 138 13.97 -17.82 -5.12
N VAL A 139 13.08 -18.66 -5.58
CA VAL A 139 12.18 -18.37 -6.72
C VAL A 139 10.71 -18.59 -6.40
N GLY A 140 10.39 -19.20 -5.25
CA GLY A 140 9.03 -19.58 -4.91
C GLY A 140 8.22 -18.48 -4.25
N VAL A 141 6.93 -18.79 -4.14
CA VAL A 141 5.89 -18.06 -3.39
C VAL A 141 5.26 -19.04 -2.41
N GLY A 142 4.96 -18.57 -1.20
CA GLY A 142 4.25 -19.38 -0.21
C GLY A 142 2.83 -19.73 -0.65
N LEU A 143 2.35 -20.92 -0.32
CA LEU A 143 1.06 -21.43 -0.84
C LEU A 143 -0.14 -20.55 -0.48
N TRP A 144 -0.17 -19.99 0.72
CA TRP A 144 -1.18 -19.01 1.14
C TRP A 144 -1.03 -17.70 0.37
N ALA A 145 0.19 -17.17 0.30
CA ALA A 145 0.44 -15.90 -0.36
C ALA A 145 0.08 -15.95 -1.85
N SER A 146 0.44 -17.03 -2.57
CA SER A 146 0.03 -17.26 -3.95
C SER A 146 -1.50 -17.26 -4.09
N THR A 147 -2.20 -18.12 -3.31
CA THR A 147 -3.66 -18.21 -3.35
C THR A 147 -4.34 -16.86 -3.05
N PHE A 148 -3.79 -16.08 -2.11
CA PHE A 148 -4.31 -14.76 -1.77
C PHE A 148 -4.11 -13.75 -2.89
N MET A 149 -2.90 -13.67 -3.46
CA MET A 149 -2.59 -12.71 -4.53
C MET A 149 -3.34 -13.02 -5.83
N ASP A 150 -3.55 -14.29 -6.14
CA ASP A 150 -4.35 -14.72 -7.30
C ASP A 150 -5.83 -14.35 -7.13
N HIS A 151 -6.35 -14.43 -5.90
CA HIS A 151 -7.75 -14.11 -5.60
C HIS A 151 -8.00 -12.59 -5.52
N PHE A 152 -7.03 -11.83 -5.02
CA PHE A 152 -7.08 -10.38 -4.85
C PHE A 152 -5.99 -9.65 -5.66
N PRO A 153 -6.02 -9.72 -7.01
CA PRO A 153 -4.90 -9.26 -7.85
C PRO A 153 -4.65 -7.74 -7.80
N LEU A 154 -5.65 -6.96 -7.40
CA LEU A 154 -5.54 -5.50 -7.30
C LEU A 154 -5.21 -5.02 -5.88
N LEU A 155 -5.25 -5.92 -4.90
CA LEU A 155 -5.01 -5.51 -3.51
C LEU A 155 -3.53 -5.19 -3.28
N PRO A 156 -3.18 -4.07 -2.64
CA PRO A 156 -1.82 -3.81 -2.19
C PRO A 156 -1.31 -4.92 -1.27
N VAL A 157 -0.19 -5.53 -1.61
CA VAL A 157 0.49 -6.50 -0.76
C VAL A 157 1.95 -6.11 -0.58
N GLU A 158 2.53 -6.45 0.59
CA GLU A 158 3.95 -6.29 0.89
C GLU A 158 4.37 -7.28 1.99
N ASP A 159 5.65 -7.48 2.22
CA ASP A 159 6.15 -8.28 3.34
C ASP A 159 6.90 -7.43 4.38
N ASP A 160 6.97 -7.95 5.61
CA ASP A 160 7.62 -7.29 6.73
C ASP A 160 9.08 -6.92 6.44
N GLY A 161 9.82 -7.75 5.73
CA GLY A 161 11.23 -7.48 5.39
C GLY A 161 11.38 -6.30 4.43
N ARG A 162 10.53 -6.24 3.40
CA ARG A 162 10.55 -5.15 2.40
C ARG A 162 10.03 -3.83 2.97
N LEU A 163 9.12 -3.88 3.94
CA LEU A 163 8.64 -2.68 4.63
C LEU A 163 9.71 -1.99 5.49
N HIS A 164 10.91 -2.55 5.65
CA HIS A 164 12.05 -1.83 6.22
C HIS A 164 12.68 -0.82 5.24
N ASP A 165 12.45 -0.99 3.93
CA ASP A 165 12.80 0.02 2.93
C ASP A 165 11.80 1.18 3.00
N PRO A 166 12.25 2.43 3.24
CA PRO A 166 11.35 3.58 3.41
C PRO A 166 10.51 3.88 2.17
N GLU A 167 11.06 3.73 0.95
CA GLU A 167 10.34 4.00 -0.28
C GLU A 167 9.24 2.96 -0.55
N LEU A 168 9.55 1.66 -0.30
CA LEU A 168 8.57 0.59 -0.44
C LEU A 168 7.45 0.72 0.60
N ARG A 169 7.82 1.11 1.81
CA ARG A 169 6.89 1.39 2.91
C ARG A 169 5.93 2.53 2.57
N GLU A 170 6.47 3.67 2.10
CA GLU A 170 5.66 4.81 1.68
C GLU A 170 4.71 4.42 0.55
N ASN A 171 5.22 3.78 -0.52
CA ASN A 171 4.40 3.34 -1.65
C ASN A 171 3.28 2.39 -1.22
N PHE A 172 3.57 1.40 -0.38
CA PHE A 172 2.56 0.47 0.11
C PHE A 172 1.46 1.17 0.90
N ILE A 173 1.83 2.09 1.79
CA ILE A 173 0.87 2.82 2.63
C ILE A 173 0.05 3.80 1.78
N GLU A 174 0.67 4.52 0.83
CA GLU A 174 -0.07 5.37 -0.12
C GLU A 174 -1.12 4.57 -0.90
N ARG A 175 -0.79 3.37 -1.35
CA ARG A 175 -1.73 2.47 -2.05
C ARG A 175 -2.91 2.08 -1.17
N ILE A 176 -2.69 1.75 0.09
CA ILE A 176 -3.74 1.41 1.06
C ILE A 176 -4.72 2.58 1.23
N PHE A 177 -4.22 3.78 1.52
CA PHE A 177 -5.07 4.94 1.73
C PHE A 177 -5.74 5.41 0.43
N CYS A 178 -5.09 5.27 -0.72
CA CYS A 178 -5.69 5.56 -2.02
C CYS A 178 -6.84 4.60 -2.33
N LEU A 179 -6.64 3.28 -2.15
CA LEU A 179 -7.69 2.28 -2.36
C LEU A 179 -8.87 2.49 -1.39
N ARG A 180 -8.60 2.83 -0.12
CA ARG A 180 -9.64 3.17 0.86
C ARG A 180 -10.51 4.33 0.37
N ARG A 181 -9.89 5.47 -0.02
CA ARG A 181 -10.62 6.63 -0.56
C ARG A 181 -11.39 6.29 -1.84
N TYR A 182 -10.81 5.45 -2.69
CA TYR A 182 -11.50 4.99 -3.89
C TYR A 182 -12.77 4.20 -3.56
N ARG A 183 -12.69 3.26 -2.63
CA ARG A 183 -13.86 2.47 -2.19
C ARG A 183 -14.91 3.33 -1.51
N GLU A 184 -14.51 4.33 -0.74
CA GLU A 184 -15.44 5.32 -0.17
C GLU A 184 -16.16 6.11 -1.28
N ALA A 185 -15.45 6.58 -2.29
CA ALA A 185 -16.04 7.27 -3.44
C ALA A 185 -16.92 6.33 -4.29
N ALA A 186 -16.54 5.05 -4.39
CA ALA A 186 -17.30 4.00 -5.07
C ALA A 186 -18.50 3.47 -4.27
N GLY A 187 -18.70 3.90 -3.01
CA GLY A 187 -19.64 3.37 -2.04
C GLY A 187 -21.10 3.23 -2.52
N ALA A 188 -22.09 3.27 -1.60
CA ALA A 188 -23.47 2.87 -1.85
C ALA A 188 -24.18 3.56 -3.03
N ARG A 189 -23.69 4.69 -3.52
CA ARG A 189 -24.19 5.42 -4.69
C ARG A 189 -23.07 5.64 -5.71
N ARG A 190 -22.60 4.56 -6.32
CA ARG A 190 -21.68 4.68 -7.47
C ARG A 190 -22.26 5.65 -8.52
N SER A 191 -21.59 6.77 -8.72
CA SER A 191 -21.98 7.74 -9.75
C SER A 191 -20.78 8.18 -10.56
N ARG A 192 -21.00 8.49 -11.84
CA ARG A 192 -19.96 9.05 -12.70
C ARG A 192 -19.37 10.33 -12.13
N GLY A 193 -20.21 11.16 -11.47
CA GLY A 193 -19.76 12.39 -10.79
C GLY A 193 -18.77 12.10 -9.66
N ALA A 194 -19.06 11.14 -8.78
CA ALA A 194 -18.16 10.75 -7.70
C ALA A 194 -16.78 10.27 -8.24
N LEU A 195 -16.78 9.56 -9.37
CA LEU A 195 -15.53 9.14 -10.02
C LEU A 195 -14.74 10.32 -10.60
N VAL A 196 -15.42 11.29 -11.20
CA VAL A 196 -14.81 12.53 -11.71
C VAL A 196 -14.17 13.30 -10.56
N ASP A 197 -14.88 13.48 -9.45
CA ASP A 197 -14.39 14.19 -8.26
C ASP A 197 -13.18 13.46 -7.64
N PHE A 198 -13.26 12.13 -7.53
CA PHE A 198 -12.13 11.31 -7.07
C PHE A 198 -10.92 11.48 -7.99
N HIS A 199 -11.11 11.37 -9.31
CA HIS A 199 -10.04 11.54 -10.28
C HIS A 199 -9.39 12.92 -10.19
N ALA A 200 -10.22 13.97 -10.08
CA ALA A 200 -9.73 15.36 -9.94
C ALA A 200 -8.88 15.52 -8.67
N ALA A 201 -9.32 15.00 -7.53
CA ALA A 201 -8.61 15.08 -6.25
C ALA A 201 -7.30 14.26 -6.22
N HIS A 202 -7.19 13.20 -7.03
CA HIS A 202 -5.99 12.33 -7.06
C HIS A 202 -5.05 12.61 -8.23
N LYS A 203 -5.33 13.62 -9.07
CA LYS A 203 -4.58 13.88 -10.30
C LYS A 203 -3.09 14.09 -10.06
N LEU A 204 -2.71 14.88 -9.08
CA LEU A 204 -1.29 15.14 -8.76
C LEU A 204 -0.60 13.89 -8.19
N GLN A 205 -1.30 13.10 -7.36
CA GLN A 205 -0.77 11.84 -6.84
C GLN A 205 -0.53 10.85 -7.99
N LEU A 206 -1.48 10.68 -8.88
CA LEU A 206 -1.33 9.81 -10.06
C LEU A 206 -0.20 10.29 -11.00
N MET A 207 -0.03 11.61 -11.15
CA MET A 207 1.07 12.20 -11.93
C MET A 207 2.44 11.83 -11.33
N ALA A 208 2.58 11.79 -10.00
CA ALA A 208 3.80 11.38 -9.32
C ALA A 208 4.14 9.89 -9.54
N HIS A 209 3.13 9.04 -9.72
CA HIS A 209 3.33 7.60 -9.97
C HIS A 209 3.48 7.30 -11.46
N SER A 210 2.53 7.70 -12.31
CA SER A 210 2.54 7.41 -13.74
C SER A 210 1.78 8.44 -14.58
N PRO A 211 2.46 9.41 -15.20
CA PRO A 211 1.82 10.33 -16.14
C PRO A 211 1.14 9.62 -17.32
N LYS A 212 1.70 8.47 -17.76
CA LYS A 212 1.10 7.67 -18.84
C LYS A 212 -0.27 7.13 -18.46
N ILE A 213 -0.34 6.42 -17.32
CA ILE A 213 -1.62 5.82 -16.87
C ILE A 213 -2.60 6.93 -16.46
N LEU A 214 -2.14 8.04 -15.87
CA LEU A 214 -2.99 9.21 -15.61
C LEU A 214 -3.69 9.71 -16.87
N LYS A 215 -2.99 9.76 -18.03
CA LYS A 215 -3.59 10.14 -19.30
C LYS A 215 -4.68 9.14 -19.74
N GLU A 216 -4.42 7.85 -19.62
CA GLU A 216 -5.40 6.79 -19.92
C GLU A 216 -6.64 6.89 -19.01
N MET A 217 -6.43 7.09 -17.71
CA MET A 217 -7.52 7.30 -16.74
C MET A 217 -8.32 8.58 -17.06
N GLY A 218 -7.65 9.66 -17.48
CA GLY A 218 -8.31 10.89 -17.91
C GLY A 218 -9.20 10.69 -19.13
N GLN A 219 -8.77 9.89 -20.10
CA GLN A 219 -9.59 9.50 -21.26
C GLN A 219 -10.80 8.66 -20.82
N LEU A 220 -10.61 7.66 -19.96
CA LEU A 220 -11.71 6.85 -19.43
C LEU A 220 -12.77 7.70 -18.72
N VAL A 221 -12.34 8.66 -17.90
CA VAL A 221 -13.24 9.59 -17.19
C VAL A 221 -13.94 10.55 -18.15
N ALA A 222 -13.25 11.06 -19.19
CA ALA A 222 -13.86 11.93 -20.21
C ALA A 222 -14.99 11.23 -20.99
N HIS A 223 -14.84 9.92 -21.24
CA HIS A 223 -15.81 9.09 -21.94
C HIS A 223 -16.70 8.28 -20.98
N ALA A 224 -16.81 8.68 -19.72
CA ALA A 224 -17.53 7.92 -18.68
C ALA A 224 -19.00 7.61 -19.02
N LYS A 225 -19.63 8.40 -19.88
CA LYS A 225 -21.03 8.19 -20.31
C LYS A 225 -21.19 6.99 -21.25
N GLU A 226 -20.14 6.55 -21.90
CA GLU A 226 -20.14 5.43 -22.87
C GLU A 226 -20.09 4.06 -22.20
N TYR A 227 -19.80 4.02 -20.88
CA TYR A 227 -19.67 2.79 -20.10
C TYR A 227 -20.85 2.60 -19.15
N ASP A 228 -21.18 1.34 -18.86
CA ASP A 228 -21.96 1.03 -17.67
C ASP A 228 -21.20 1.48 -16.41
N VAL A 229 -21.93 1.90 -15.37
CA VAL A 229 -21.32 2.46 -14.17
C VAL A 229 -20.41 1.44 -13.47
N ARG A 230 -20.82 0.17 -13.41
CA ARG A 230 -20.05 -0.89 -12.79
C ARG A 230 -18.77 -1.16 -13.58
N GLU A 231 -18.88 -1.33 -14.88
CA GLU A 231 -17.75 -1.54 -15.79
C GLU A 231 -16.74 -0.38 -15.72
N LEU A 232 -17.24 0.87 -15.69
CA LEU A 232 -16.42 2.07 -15.56
C LEU A 232 -15.57 2.03 -14.28
N PHE A 233 -16.18 1.69 -13.14
CA PHE A 233 -15.47 1.62 -11.87
C PHE A 233 -14.47 0.46 -11.86
N GLU A 234 -14.79 -0.70 -12.37
CA GLU A 234 -13.89 -1.85 -12.47
C GLU A 234 -12.65 -1.53 -13.32
N LYS A 235 -12.84 -0.92 -14.49
CA LYS A 235 -11.74 -0.46 -15.37
C LYS A 235 -10.89 0.61 -14.69
N TYR A 236 -11.54 1.55 -14.01
CA TYR A 236 -10.83 2.62 -13.31
C TYR A 236 -9.99 2.08 -12.15
N GLU A 237 -10.52 1.15 -11.34
CA GLU A 237 -9.79 0.51 -10.23
C GLU A 237 -8.54 -0.23 -10.74
N ALA A 238 -8.64 -0.96 -11.83
CA ALA A 238 -7.52 -1.67 -12.43
C ALA A 238 -6.41 -0.69 -12.86
N LEU A 239 -6.75 0.41 -13.52
CA LEU A 239 -5.80 1.46 -13.91
C LEU A 239 -5.22 2.17 -12.70
N LEU A 240 -6.06 2.52 -11.71
CA LEU A 240 -5.65 3.17 -10.46
C LEU A 240 -4.59 2.35 -9.74
N MET A 241 -4.87 1.06 -9.52
CA MET A 241 -3.95 0.20 -8.78
C MET A 241 -2.69 -0.11 -9.59
N SER A 242 -2.78 -0.18 -10.90
CA SER A 242 -1.61 -0.29 -11.79
C SER A 242 -0.74 0.96 -11.73
N ALA A 243 -1.32 2.16 -11.73
CA ALA A 243 -0.58 3.41 -11.58
C ALA A 243 0.12 3.49 -10.22
N MET A 244 -0.63 3.24 -9.14
CA MET A 244 -0.15 3.34 -7.77
C MET A 244 0.89 2.26 -7.40
N LYS A 245 0.93 1.14 -8.12
CA LYS A 245 1.97 0.11 -7.98
C LYS A 245 3.35 0.60 -8.42
N LEU A 246 3.42 1.55 -9.36
CA LEU A 246 4.65 2.17 -9.79
C LEU A 246 5.12 3.17 -8.73
N ARG A 247 6.39 3.11 -8.33
CA ARG A 247 6.94 4.07 -7.37
C ARG A 247 7.06 5.47 -7.98
N SER A 248 6.76 6.47 -7.18
CA SER A 248 7.16 7.84 -7.48
C SER A 248 8.69 7.95 -7.41
N THR A 249 9.26 8.86 -8.20
CA THR A 249 10.70 9.13 -8.18
C THR A 249 10.93 10.61 -7.86
N PRO A 250 12.12 11.02 -7.37
CA PRO A 250 12.42 12.41 -7.12
C PRO A 250 12.13 13.32 -8.33
N GLY A 251 12.47 12.88 -9.55
CA GLY A 251 12.17 13.62 -10.76
C GLY A 251 10.67 13.79 -11.05
N LYS A 252 9.85 12.74 -10.82
CA LYS A 252 8.40 12.83 -10.99
C LYS A 252 7.76 13.75 -9.93
N ASN A 253 8.19 13.61 -8.67
CA ASN A 253 7.72 14.47 -7.59
C ASN A 253 8.09 15.95 -7.82
N ALA A 254 9.33 16.24 -8.26
CA ALA A 254 9.76 17.58 -8.62
C ALA A 254 8.87 18.17 -9.73
N ASN A 255 8.54 17.37 -10.76
CA ASN A 255 7.61 17.81 -11.82
C ASN A 255 6.21 18.13 -11.27
N VAL A 256 5.69 17.32 -10.36
CA VAL A 256 4.39 17.58 -9.70
C VAL A 256 4.43 18.86 -8.87
N LEU A 257 5.50 19.06 -8.08
CA LEU A 257 5.67 20.26 -7.25
C LEU A 257 5.80 21.52 -8.10
N GLN A 258 6.57 21.48 -9.20
CA GLN A 258 6.69 22.59 -10.16
C GLN A 258 5.34 22.89 -10.83
N HIS A 259 4.57 21.84 -11.19
CA HIS A 259 3.22 22.00 -11.72
C HIS A 259 2.29 22.68 -10.70
N ALA A 260 2.32 22.24 -9.44
CA ALA A 260 1.56 22.87 -8.36
C ALA A 260 1.98 24.34 -8.13
N LEU A 261 3.29 24.62 -8.16
CA LEU A 261 3.82 25.99 -8.04
C LEU A 261 3.30 26.91 -9.15
N GLY A 262 3.06 26.35 -10.35
CA GLY A 262 2.50 27.09 -11.48
C GLY A 262 1.13 27.74 -11.23
N TYR A 263 0.33 27.24 -10.29
CA TYR A 263 -0.94 27.84 -9.89
C TYR A 263 -0.75 29.20 -9.21
N PHE A 264 0.42 29.42 -8.61
CA PHE A 264 0.76 30.66 -7.89
C PHE A 264 1.57 31.65 -8.72
N LYS A 265 1.76 31.41 -10.03
CA LYS A 265 2.64 32.22 -10.91
C LYS A 265 2.39 33.72 -10.88
N LYS A 266 1.14 34.17 -10.58
CA LYS A 266 0.73 35.57 -10.50
C LYS A 266 0.68 36.11 -9.06
N LEU A 267 0.92 35.24 -8.07
CA LEU A 267 0.77 35.54 -6.64
C LEU A 267 2.11 35.59 -5.91
N LEU A 268 3.07 34.78 -6.35
CA LEU A 268 4.41 34.73 -5.75
C LEU A 268 5.25 35.91 -6.25
N THR A 269 6.01 36.49 -5.32
CA THR A 269 7.10 37.40 -5.68
C THR A 269 8.22 36.64 -6.42
N PRO A 270 9.11 37.38 -7.15
CA PRO A 270 10.25 36.74 -7.79
C PRO A 270 11.15 35.94 -6.83
N ASP A 271 11.34 36.45 -5.60
CA ASP A 271 12.16 35.81 -4.58
C ASP A 271 11.50 34.54 -4.03
N GLU A 272 10.20 34.56 -3.69
CA GLU A 272 9.44 33.39 -3.25
C GLU A 272 9.44 32.30 -4.33
N LYS A 273 9.32 32.67 -5.59
CA LYS A 273 9.36 31.73 -6.72
C LYS A 273 10.74 31.08 -6.85
N ARG A 274 11.82 31.89 -6.75
CA ARG A 274 13.20 31.41 -6.81
C ARG A 274 13.48 30.43 -5.67
N GLU A 275 13.18 30.80 -4.41
CA GLU A 275 13.34 29.96 -3.24
C GLU A 275 12.59 28.64 -3.38
N ALA A 276 11.33 28.67 -3.83
CA ALA A 276 10.55 27.46 -4.01
C ALA A 276 11.13 26.52 -5.07
N LEU A 277 11.69 27.04 -6.16
CA LEU A 277 12.36 26.25 -7.18
C LEU A 277 13.69 25.67 -6.67
N GLU A 278 14.48 26.45 -5.93
CA GLU A 278 15.72 25.99 -5.30
C GLU A 278 15.45 24.81 -4.33
N VAL A 279 14.45 24.91 -3.48
CA VAL A 279 14.05 23.83 -2.55
C VAL A 279 13.57 22.58 -3.29
N ILE A 280 12.86 22.74 -4.43
CA ILE A 280 12.45 21.60 -5.27
C ILE A 280 13.66 20.95 -5.93
N ASP A 281 14.64 21.73 -6.39
CA ASP A 281 15.86 21.22 -7.01
C ASP A 281 16.78 20.52 -5.98
N GLU A 282 16.88 21.04 -4.75
CA GLU A 282 17.57 20.39 -3.64
C GLU A 282 16.94 18.99 -3.33
N TYR A 283 15.59 18.92 -3.30
CA TYR A 283 14.91 17.64 -3.17
C TYR A 283 15.23 16.70 -4.33
N ARG A 284 15.17 17.22 -5.57
CA ARG A 284 15.47 16.43 -6.78
C ARG A 284 16.91 15.88 -6.78
N ALA A 285 17.84 16.63 -6.21
CA ALA A 285 19.25 16.26 -6.05
C ALA A 285 19.50 15.32 -4.86
N GLY A 286 18.49 15.05 -4.00
CA GLY A 286 18.59 14.18 -2.83
C GLY A 286 19.18 14.87 -1.59
N TYR A 287 19.26 16.20 -1.56
CA TYR A 287 19.79 16.95 -0.39
C TYR A 287 18.73 17.17 0.68
N THR A 288 17.46 17.18 0.30
CA THR A 288 16.33 17.34 1.23
C THR A 288 15.25 16.30 0.98
N PRO A 289 14.51 15.85 2.00
CA PRO A 289 13.39 14.92 1.83
C PRO A 289 12.15 15.60 1.22
N LEU A 290 11.25 14.80 0.61
CA LEU A 290 10.02 15.29 -0.06
C LEU A 290 9.14 16.16 0.84
N VAL A 291 9.15 15.91 2.15
CA VAL A 291 8.34 16.70 3.10
C VAL A 291 8.68 18.19 3.05
N VAL A 292 9.91 18.57 2.75
CA VAL A 292 10.37 19.98 2.73
C VAL A 292 9.66 20.76 1.63
N PRO A 293 9.84 20.46 0.32
CA PRO A 293 9.14 21.19 -0.75
C PRO A 293 7.62 21.00 -0.70
N ALA A 294 7.11 19.84 -0.28
CA ALA A 294 5.68 19.63 -0.11
C ALA A 294 5.06 20.53 0.98
N THR A 295 5.79 20.77 2.07
CA THR A 295 5.36 21.70 3.13
C THR A 295 5.34 23.14 2.63
N LEU A 296 6.33 23.56 1.86
CA LEU A 296 6.39 24.91 1.26
C LEU A 296 5.22 25.13 0.29
N VAL A 297 4.95 24.19 -0.63
CA VAL A 297 3.78 24.26 -1.51
C VAL A 297 2.47 24.30 -0.71
N SER A 298 2.34 23.45 0.32
CA SER A 298 1.17 23.46 1.22
C SER A 298 1.00 24.78 1.98
N HIS A 299 2.12 25.47 2.30
CA HIS A 299 2.07 26.83 2.86
C HIS A 299 1.44 27.80 1.86
N TYR A 300 1.88 27.81 0.61
CA TYR A 300 1.30 28.67 -0.42
C TYR A 300 -0.16 28.36 -0.71
N VAL A 301 -0.56 27.08 -0.70
CA VAL A 301 -1.97 26.68 -0.82
C VAL A 301 -2.83 27.36 0.26
N ARG A 302 -2.38 27.34 1.52
CA ARG A 302 -3.09 28.00 2.64
C ARG A 302 -3.01 29.53 2.56
N LYS A 303 -1.85 30.09 2.24
CA LYS A 303 -1.62 31.53 2.16
C LYS A 303 -2.52 32.20 1.13
N TYR A 304 -2.65 31.56 -0.04
CA TYR A 304 -3.38 32.12 -1.18
C TYR A 304 -4.78 31.52 -1.36
N GLY A 305 -5.17 30.53 -0.55
CA GLY A 305 -6.51 29.94 -0.58
C GLY A 305 -6.80 29.20 -1.89
N GLU A 306 -5.82 28.52 -2.50
CA GLU A 306 -5.99 27.83 -3.79
C GLU A 306 -6.85 26.55 -3.63
N PRO A 307 -8.13 26.56 -4.07
CA PRO A 307 -9.07 25.50 -3.73
C PRO A 307 -8.76 24.18 -4.44
N TYR A 308 -8.28 24.23 -5.68
CA TYR A 308 -7.94 23.01 -6.42
C TYR A 308 -6.77 22.28 -5.75
N LEU A 309 -5.69 22.98 -5.41
CA LEU A 309 -4.55 22.36 -4.75
C LEU A 309 -4.88 21.92 -3.31
N ALA A 310 -5.77 22.63 -2.62
CA ALA A 310 -6.24 22.25 -1.30
C ALA A 310 -6.98 20.91 -1.30
N SER A 311 -7.62 20.55 -2.41
CA SER A 311 -8.31 19.27 -2.60
C SER A 311 -7.39 18.12 -3.02
N GLN A 312 -6.12 18.39 -3.37
CA GLN A 312 -5.21 17.38 -3.91
C GLN A 312 -4.67 16.44 -2.81
N THR A 313 -4.94 15.17 -2.95
CA THR A 313 -4.46 14.12 -2.03
C THR A 313 -2.93 13.99 -2.02
N TYR A 314 -2.25 14.41 -3.09
CA TYR A 314 -0.79 14.44 -3.18
C TYR A 314 -0.12 15.18 -2.01
N LEU A 315 -0.71 16.27 -1.54
CA LEU A 315 -0.16 17.05 -0.42
C LEU A 315 -0.38 16.39 0.96
N SER A 316 -1.35 15.47 1.06
CA SER A 316 -1.65 14.72 2.30
C SER A 316 -2.17 13.32 1.96
N PRO A 317 -1.34 12.42 1.38
CA PRO A 317 -1.80 11.12 0.89
C PRO A 317 -2.11 10.12 2.00
N HIS A 318 -1.50 10.29 3.15
CA HIS A 318 -1.62 9.47 4.36
C HIS A 318 -1.44 10.34 5.61
N PRO A 319 -1.73 9.84 6.82
CA PRO A 319 -1.49 10.56 8.07
C PRO A 319 -0.03 11.03 8.19
N VAL A 320 0.16 12.31 8.49
CA VAL A 320 1.50 12.94 8.57
C VAL A 320 2.34 12.35 9.72
N GLU A 321 1.68 11.86 10.74
CA GLU A 321 2.26 11.22 11.92
C GLU A 321 3.08 9.96 11.58
N LEU A 322 2.78 9.32 10.44
CA LEU A 322 3.56 8.18 9.92
C LEU A 322 4.96 8.58 9.43
N LYS A 323 5.21 9.89 9.23
CA LYS A 323 6.52 10.46 8.84
C LYS A 323 7.16 9.81 7.60
N LEU A 324 6.35 9.31 6.66
CA LEU A 324 6.83 8.50 5.53
C LEU A 324 7.65 9.32 4.52
N ARG A 325 7.40 10.62 4.40
CA ARG A 325 8.09 11.52 3.47
C ARG A 325 9.33 12.20 4.04
N ASN A 326 9.86 11.68 5.14
CA ASN A 326 11.03 12.25 5.83
C ASN A 326 12.37 11.60 5.43
N HIS A 327 12.36 10.67 4.48
CA HIS A 327 13.58 10.09 3.91
C HIS A 327 14.01 10.87 2.65
N ALA A 328 15.32 11.02 2.47
CA ALA A 328 15.96 11.62 1.30
C ALA A 328 16.45 10.52 0.36
#